data_32dae314f2830faead483da76c99d534
#
_entry.id   32dae314f2830faead483da76c99d534
#
_cell.length_a   1.000
_cell.length_b   1.000
_cell.length_c   1.000
_cell.angle_alpha   90.00
_cell.angle_beta   90.00
_cell.angle_gamma   90.00
#
_symmetry.space_group_name_H-M   'P 1'
#
loop_
_entity.id
_entity.type
_entity.pdbx_description
1 polymer ?
#
loop_
_entity_poly.entity_id
_entity_poly.type
_entity_poly.pdbx_seq_one_letter_code
_entity_poly.pdbx_strand_id
1 'polypeptide(L)'
;VRPEPEQSRRGTVDRRTALTSALVAGGALLGASALAGCAPEEKADDPQAVRLEAAARAAQADADAARGLAVLDGAVGPQMRLIADQRGQHASALSDELSRYLRTPTSVTPAPTSSPAPAGSVNRQNFAAQLARSAKDAGDAAVAASGYQAALLGSVAAATRVHAEVVLG
;
A
#
# COMPACT_ATOMS: atom_id res chain seq x y z
N VAL A 1 65.03 -9.68 6.33
CA VAL A 1 64.42 -8.82 5.29
C VAL A 1 63.25 -9.56 4.74
N ARG A 2 62.05 -9.16 5.14
CA ARG A 2 60.78 -9.67 4.60
C ARG A 2 60.28 -8.68 3.54
N PRO A 3 59.86 -9.10 2.37
CA PRO A 3 59.14 -8.22 1.44
C PRO A 3 57.66 -8.14 1.85
N GLU A 4 57.10 -6.92 1.87
CA GLU A 4 55.69 -6.65 2.06
C GLU A 4 54.89 -7.00 0.80
N PRO A 5 53.66 -7.51 0.93
CA PRO A 5 52.78 -7.70 -0.22
C PRO A 5 52.08 -6.40 -0.62
N GLU A 6 52.22 -6.03 -1.89
CA GLU A 6 51.51 -4.95 -2.55
C GLU A 6 49.99 -5.14 -2.44
N GLN A 7 49.35 -4.18 -1.78
CA GLN A 7 47.90 -4.09 -1.76
C GLN A 7 47.40 -3.58 -3.11
N SER A 8 46.82 -4.50 -3.87
CA SER A 8 46.07 -4.25 -5.09
C SER A 8 44.86 -3.32 -4.77
N ARG A 9 44.98 -2.06 -5.19
CA ARG A 9 43.87 -1.10 -5.14
C ARG A 9 42.75 -1.56 -6.09
N ARG A 10 41.75 -2.20 -5.55
CA ARG A 10 40.47 -2.41 -6.28
C ARG A 10 39.76 -1.07 -6.40
N GLY A 11 39.75 -0.51 -7.60
CA GLY A 11 38.98 0.67 -7.95
C GLY A 11 37.52 0.40 -7.75
N THR A 12 36.93 1.10 -6.80
CA THR A 12 35.47 1.19 -6.64
C THR A 12 34.93 2.00 -7.80
N VAL A 13 34.31 1.34 -8.76
CA VAL A 13 33.57 2.01 -9.83
C VAL A 13 32.32 2.64 -9.22
N ASP A 14 32.35 3.97 -9.14
CA ASP A 14 31.23 4.75 -8.62
C ASP A 14 30.04 4.65 -9.60
N ARG A 15 28.96 4.04 -9.15
CA ARG A 15 27.74 3.80 -9.94
C ARG A 15 27.03 5.09 -10.41
N ARG A 16 27.50 6.24 -9.95
CA ARG A 16 26.92 7.54 -10.33
C ARG A 16 27.46 8.10 -11.65
N THR A 17 28.58 7.62 -12.15
CA THR A 17 29.25 8.15 -13.35
C THR A 17 28.83 7.47 -14.66
N ALA A 18 28.04 6.40 -14.60
CA ALA A 18 27.64 5.63 -15.79
C ALA A 18 26.37 6.16 -16.50
N LEU A 19 25.72 7.22 -16.01
CA LEU A 19 24.43 7.69 -16.55
C LEU A 19 24.49 9.01 -17.34
N THR A 20 25.69 9.57 -17.62
CA THR A 20 25.79 10.89 -18.27
C THR A 20 26.42 10.90 -19.65
N SER A 21 26.52 9.78 -20.34
CA SER A 21 27.16 9.74 -21.66
C SER A 21 26.29 9.09 -22.75
N ALA A 22 25.13 9.67 -23.05
CA ALA A 22 24.41 9.38 -24.30
C ALA A 22 23.45 10.50 -24.68
N LEU A 23 24.00 11.64 -25.09
CA LEU A 23 23.25 12.67 -25.78
C LEU A 23 24.24 13.46 -26.66
N VAL A 24 24.32 13.17 -27.93
CA VAL A 24 24.48 14.09 -29.07
C VAL A 24 24.64 13.22 -30.33
N ALA A 25 23.66 13.25 -31.22
CA ALA A 25 23.77 13.46 -32.64
C ALA A 25 22.48 12.99 -33.37
N GLY A 26 21.87 13.91 -34.12
CA GLY A 26 21.17 13.48 -35.29
C GLY A 26 19.74 13.99 -35.49
N GLY A 27 19.60 15.09 -36.28
CA GLY A 27 18.62 15.16 -37.33
C GLY A 27 17.31 15.88 -37.04
N ALA A 28 17.25 17.14 -37.43
CA ALA A 28 16.03 17.87 -37.67
C ALA A 28 15.20 17.22 -38.82
N LEU A 29 13.98 16.77 -38.53
CA LEU A 29 12.91 16.61 -39.53
C LEU A 29 11.62 17.16 -38.90
N LEU A 30 11.15 18.23 -39.52
CA LEU A 30 9.85 18.86 -39.33
C LEU A 30 8.76 17.83 -39.60
N GLY A 31 8.16 17.30 -38.57
CA GLY A 31 6.92 16.56 -38.60
C GLY A 31 5.97 17.19 -37.59
N ALA A 32 4.96 17.93 -38.09
CA ALA A 32 3.81 18.36 -37.29
C ALA A 32 3.07 17.11 -36.80
N SER A 33 3.62 16.46 -35.77
CA SER A 33 2.92 15.39 -35.10
C SER A 33 1.91 16.03 -34.17
N ALA A 34 0.64 15.83 -34.49
CA ALA A 34 -0.49 16.11 -33.67
C ALA A 34 -0.14 15.83 -32.20
N LEU A 35 -0.30 16.84 -31.37
CA LEU A 35 -0.50 16.69 -29.92
C LEU A 35 -1.85 15.96 -29.78
N ALA A 36 -1.88 14.67 -30.09
CA ALA A 36 -2.86 13.77 -29.52
C ALA A 36 -2.52 13.79 -28.06
N GLY A 37 -3.14 14.70 -27.30
CA GLY A 37 -3.12 14.72 -25.88
C GLY A 37 -3.50 13.30 -25.46
N CYS A 38 -2.59 12.58 -24.81
CA CYS A 38 -2.97 11.44 -24.03
C CYS A 38 -3.97 11.96 -23.01
N ALA A 39 -5.26 11.86 -23.34
CA ALA A 39 -6.30 11.91 -22.33
C ALA A 39 -5.85 10.91 -21.28
N PRO A 40 -5.80 11.26 -19.98
CA PRO A 40 -5.54 10.29 -18.95
C PRO A 40 -6.63 9.22 -19.11
N GLU A 41 -6.22 8.09 -19.65
CA GLU A 41 -7.05 6.89 -19.67
C GLU A 41 -7.61 6.75 -18.27
N GLU A 42 -8.93 6.65 -18.13
CA GLU A 42 -9.59 6.59 -16.82
C GLU A 42 -9.16 5.31 -16.09
N LYS A 43 -8.02 5.38 -15.44
CA LYS A 43 -7.48 4.30 -14.63
C LYS A 43 -8.33 3.98 -13.38
N ALA A 44 -9.38 4.77 -13.15
CA ALA A 44 -10.30 4.55 -12.05
C ALA A 44 -11.00 3.19 -12.14
N ASP A 45 -11.30 2.71 -13.34
CA ASP A 45 -11.93 1.40 -13.59
C ASP A 45 -10.89 0.28 -13.79
N ASP A 46 -9.61 0.60 -13.70
CA ASP A 46 -8.55 -0.41 -13.78
C ASP A 46 -8.68 -1.40 -12.62
N PRO A 47 -8.72 -2.72 -12.90
CA PRO A 47 -8.86 -3.74 -11.85
C PRO A 47 -7.84 -3.62 -10.72
N GLN A 48 -6.66 -3.08 -10.99
CA GLN A 48 -5.64 -2.87 -9.96
C GLN A 48 -5.99 -1.69 -9.05
N ALA A 49 -6.47 -0.57 -9.62
CA ALA A 49 -6.95 0.56 -8.85
C ALA A 49 -8.13 0.16 -7.94
N VAL A 50 -9.08 -0.59 -8.49
CA VAL A 50 -10.24 -1.11 -7.75
C VAL A 50 -9.82 -1.99 -6.58
N ARG A 51 -8.79 -2.87 -6.76
CA ARG A 51 -8.28 -3.72 -5.68
C ARG A 51 -7.61 -2.91 -4.57
N LEU A 52 -6.77 -1.94 -4.92
CA LEU A 52 -6.11 -1.06 -3.94
C LEU A 52 -7.14 -0.25 -3.15
N GLU A 53 -8.13 0.32 -3.83
CA GLU A 53 -9.20 1.07 -3.19
C GLU A 53 -10.04 0.19 -2.26
N ALA A 54 -10.42 -1.01 -2.69
CA ALA A 54 -11.17 -1.94 -1.86
C ALA A 54 -10.39 -2.35 -0.60
N ALA A 55 -9.09 -2.64 -0.74
CA ALA A 55 -8.23 -2.97 0.38
C ALA A 55 -8.04 -1.78 1.35
N ALA A 56 -7.91 -0.55 0.84
CA ALA A 56 -7.82 0.66 1.67
C ALA A 56 -9.11 0.89 2.46
N ARG A 57 -10.27 0.77 1.82
CA ARG A 57 -11.58 0.88 2.48
C ARG A 57 -11.80 -0.19 3.54
N ALA A 58 -11.43 -1.44 3.26
CA ALA A 58 -11.51 -2.52 4.23
C ALA A 58 -10.62 -2.24 5.45
N ALA A 59 -9.38 -1.77 5.23
CA ALA A 59 -8.48 -1.41 6.30
C ALA A 59 -9.04 -0.26 7.17
N GLN A 60 -9.64 0.74 6.58
CA GLN A 60 -10.27 1.84 7.31
C GLN A 60 -11.46 1.35 8.13
N ALA A 61 -12.34 0.53 7.55
CA ALA A 61 -13.50 -0.04 8.24
C ALA A 61 -13.07 -0.91 9.44
N ASP A 62 -12.00 -1.69 9.29
CA ASP A 62 -11.42 -2.48 10.38
C ASP A 62 -10.86 -1.58 11.50
N ALA A 63 -10.19 -0.47 11.15
CA ALA A 63 -9.70 0.51 12.12
C ALA A 63 -10.84 1.14 12.93
N ASP A 64 -11.92 1.50 12.26
CA ASP A 64 -13.09 2.11 12.91
C ASP A 64 -13.83 1.12 13.83
N ALA A 65 -13.98 -0.13 13.39
CA ALA A 65 -14.56 -1.19 14.21
C ALA A 65 -13.71 -1.48 15.47
N ALA A 66 -12.38 -1.53 15.32
CA ALA A 66 -11.45 -1.69 16.44
C ALA A 66 -11.55 -0.53 17.44
N ARG A 67 -11.63 0.72 16.97
CA ARG A 67 -11.85 1.90 17.84
C ARG A 67 -13.16 1.78 18.62
N GLY A 68 -14.23 1.37 17.95
CA GLY A 68 -15.51 1.14 18.60
C GLY A 68 -15.43 0.09 19.72
N LEU A 69 -14.79 -1.06 19.45
CA LEU A 69 -14.58 -2.11 20.45
C LEU A 69 -13.69 -1.66 21.60
N ALA A 70 -12.69 -0.84 21.34
CA ALA A 70 -11.79 -0.31 22.38
C ALA A 70 -12.52 0.55 23.43
N VAL A 71 -13.64 1.14 23.05
CA VAL A 71 -14.50 1.93 23.96
C VAL A 71 -15.49 1.05 24.70
N LEU A 72 -16.05 0.04 24.02
CA LEU A 72 -17.09 -0.82 24.56
C LEU A 72 -16.57 -1.88 25.53
N ASP A 73 -15.35 -2.35 25.34
CA ASP A 73 -14.72 -3.42 26.14
C ASP A 73 -13.34 -2.99 26.63
N GLY A 74 -13.31 -2.47 27.86
CA GLY A 74 -12.06 -1.97 28.46
C GLY A 74 -11.00 -3.05 28.69
N ALA A 75 -11.41 -4.31 28.81
CA ALA A 75 -10.46 -5.42 29.03
C ALA A 75 -9.57 -5.67 27.82
N VAL A 76 -10.10 -5.50 26.62
CA VAL A 76 -9.36 -5.63 25.35
C VAL A 76 -9.02 -4.28 24.71
N GLY A 77 -9.35 -3.18 25.36
CA GLY A 77 -9.16 -1.83 24.85
C GLY A 77 -7.76 -1.54 24.33
N PRO A 78 -6.66 -1.88 25.05
CA PRO A 78 -5.30 -1.68 24.54
C PRO A 78 -5.01 -2.43 23.24
N GLN A 79 -5.43 -3.70 23.14
CA GLN A 79 -5.26 -4.50 21.93
C GLN A 79 -6.05 -3.92 20.77
N MET A 80 -7.29 -3.50 21.01
CA MET A 80 -8.14 -2.90 19.98
C MET A 80 -7.56 -1.59 19.46
N ARG A 81 -6.98 -0.75 20.32
CA ARG A 81 -6.28 0.48 19.88
C ARG A 81 -5.07 0.16 19.01
N LEU A 82 -4.27 -0.84 19.37
CA LEU A 82 -3.14 -1.28 18.55
C LEU A 82 -3.59 -1.74 17.17
N ILE A 83 -4.64 -2.57 17.09
CA ILE A 83 -5.20 -3.00 15.80
C ILE A 83 -5.72 -1.79 15.01
N ALA A 84 -6.43 -0.87 15.66
CA ALA A 84 -6.95 0.32 15.02
C ALA A 84 -5.84 1.18 14.39
N ASP A 85 -4.75 1.39 15.12
CA ASP A 85 -3.61 2.17 14.65
C ASP A 85 -2.91 1.50 13.47
N GLN A 86 -2.67 0.19 13.55
CA GLN A 86 -2.03 -0.55 12.45
C GLN A 86 -2.93 -0.62 11.21
N ARG A 87 -4.25 -0.85 11.38
CA ARG A 87 -5.19 -0.85 10.25
C ARG A 87 -5.32 0.54 9.63
N GLY A 88 -5.27 1.59 10.42
CA GLY A 88 -5.22 2.97 9.93
C GLY A 88 -3.96 3.24 9.08
N GLN A 89 -2.79 2.76 9.51
CA GLN A 89 -1.56 2.84 8.73
C GLN A 89 -1.65 2.06 7.41
N HIS A 90 -2.25 0.87 7.42
CA HIS A 90 -2.49 0.10 6.20
C HIS A 90 -3.41 0.84 5.23
N ALA A 91 -4.50 1.44 5.72
CA ALA A 91 -5.41 2.24 4.90
C ALA A 91 -4.68 3.42 4.24
N SER A 92 -3.85 4.12 4.99
CA SER A 92 -3.04 5.23 4.48
C SER A 92 -2.06 4.76 3.40
N ALA A 93 -1.27 3.72 3.67
CA ALA A 93 -0.28 3.21 2.73
C ALA A 93 -0.91 2.71 1.41
N LEU A 94 -2.09 2.06 1.48
CA LEU A 94 -2.82 1.62 0.30
C LEU A 94 -3.41 2.78 -0.49
N SER A 95 -3.90 3.83 0.18
CA SER A 95 -4.40 5.06 -0.45
C SER A 95 -3.29 5.84 -1.13
N ASP A 96 -2.12 5.93 -0.51
CA ASP A 96 -0.93 6.56 -1.08
C ASP A 96 -0.46 5.81 -2.34
N GLU A 97 -0.49 4.47 -2.30
CA GLU A 97 -0.16 3.65 -3.46
C GLU A 97 -1.19 3.80 -4.58
N LEU A 98 -2.49 3.82 -4.26
CA LEU A 98 -3.55 4.10 -5.22
C LEU A 98 -3.34 5.46 -5.91
N SER A 99 -3.07 6.51 -5.13
CA SER A 99 -2.79 7.85 -5.64
C SER A 99 -1.56 7.86 -6.57
N ARG A 100 -0.50 7.14 -6.19
CA ARG A 100 0.70 6.98 -7.01
C ARG A 100 0.40 6.24 -8.31
N TYR A 101 -0.38 5.18 -8.23
CA TYR A 101 -0.77 4.36 -9.38
C TYR A 101 -1.61 5.17 -10.38
N LEU A 102 -2.56 5.95 -9.88
CA LEU A 102 -3.40 6.82 -10.70
C LEU A 102 -2.66 8.07 -11.21
N ARG A 103 -1.45 8.37 -10.67
CA ARG A 103 -0.72 9.62 -10.90
C ARG A 103 -1.56 10.86 -10.59
N THR A 104 -2.48 10.74 -9.68
CA THR A 104 -3.27 11.86 -9.17
C THR A 104 -2.47 12.55 -8.07
N PRO A 105 -2.14 13.85 -8.17
CA PRO A 105 -1.54 14.56 -7.05
C PRO A 105 -2.50 14.44 -5.86
N THR A 106 -1.99 13.95 -4.74
CA THR A 106 -2.77 13.78 -3.52
C THR A 106 -3.13 15.14 -2.96
N SER A 107 -4.26 15.69 -3.38
CA SER A 107 -4.98 16.62 -2.52
C SER A 107 -5.48 15.77 -1.37
N VAL A 108 -4.93 16.00 -0.18
CA VAL A 108 -5.41 15.37 1.07
C VAL A 108 -6.77 15.99 1.36
N THR A 109 -7.77 15.55 0.63
CA THR A 109 -9.15 15.74 1.07
C THR A 109 -9.38 14.61 2.06
N PRO A 110 -9.71 14.91 3.33
CA PRO A 110 -10.13 13.87 4.25
C PRO A 110 -11.24 13.10 3.55
N ALA A 111 -11.06 11.80 3.40
CA ALA A 111 -12.11 10.95 2.85
C ALA A 111 -13.38 11.25 3.64
N PRO A 112 -14.55 11.38 2.99
CA PRO A 112 -15.80 11.60 3.70
C PRO A 112 -15.90 10.47 4.73
N THR A 113 -16.09 10.86 5.97
CA THR A 113 -16.33 9.96 7.10
C THR A 113 -17.42 9.01 6.64
N SER A 114 -17.04 7.79 6.30
CA SER A 114 -18.01 6.78 5.92
C SER A 114 -18.99 6.68 7.06
N SER A 115 -20.26 6.93 6.77
CA SER A 115 -21.34 6.77 7.73
C SER A 115 -21.14 5.40 8.39
N PRO A 116 -21.16 5.30 9.73
CA PRO A 116 -20.92 4.03 10.37
C PRO A 116 -21.90 3.03 9.80
N ALA A 117 -21.40 1.90 9.31
CA ALA A 117 -22.23 0.78 8.94
C ALA A 117 -23.16 0.50 10.13
N PRO A 118 -24.47 0.14 9.88
CA PRO A 118 -25.42 -0.07 10.96
C PRO A 118 -24.79 -1.01 11.96
N ALA A 119 -24.78 -0.59 13.22
CA ALA A 119 -24.21 -1.32 14.33
C ALA A 119 -25.02 -2.60 14.60
N GLY A 120 -24.85 -3.61 13.77
CA GLY A 120 -25.00 -4.98 14.20
C GLY A 120 -24.00 -5.13 15.34
N SER A 121 -24.41 -5.75 16.43
CA SER A 121 -23.63 -5.85 17.67
C SER A 121 -22.17 -6.16 17.36
N VAL A 122 -21.34 -5.12 17.41
CA VAL A 122 -19.89 -5.22 17.18
C VAL A 122 -19.35 -5.94 18.40
N ASN A 123 -19.14 -7.23 18.25
CA ASN A 123 -18.47 -8.04 19.26
C ASN A 123 -17.13 -8.54 18.72
N ARG A 124 -16.27 -8.98 19.63
CA ARG A 124 -14.91 -9.44 19.31
C ARG A 124 -14.89 -10.57 18.28
N GLN A 125 -15.84 -11.51 18.36
CA GLN A 125 -15.90 -12.64 17.42
C GLN A 125 -16.29 -12.19 16.00
N ASN A 126 -17.27 -11.31 15.87
CA ASN A 126 -17.67 -10.75 14.57
C ASN A 126 -16.53 -9.93 13.97
N PHE A 127 -15.78 -9.21 14.80
CA PHE A 127 -14.63 -8.44 14.37
C PHE A 127 -13.47 -9.35 13.92
N ALA A 128 -13.18 -10.45 14.61
CA ALA A 128 -12.21 -11.44 14.17
C ALA A 128 -12.57 -12.02 12.80
N ALA A 129 -13.86 -12.36 12.60
CA ALA A 129 -14.34 -12.84 11.30
C ALA A 129 -14.26 -11.75 10.21
N GLN A 130 -14.44 -10.48 10.53
CA GLN A 130 -14.24 -9.36 9.61
C GLN A 130 -12.78 -9.26 9.20
N LEU A 131 -11.84 -9.27 10.15
CA LEU A 131 -10.40 -9.24 9.87
C LEU A 131 -9.95 -10.44 9.03
N ALA A 132 -10.49 -11.64 9.30
CA ALA A 132 -10.19 -12.83 8.51
C ALA A 132 -10.60 -12.66 7.03
N ARG A 133 -11.78 -12.05 6.78
CA ARG A 133 -12.21 -11.71 5.41
C ARG A 133 -11.29 -10.66 4.78
N SER A 134 -11.00 -9.58 5.49
CA SER A 134 -10.09 -8.53 5.01
C SER A 134 -8.70 -9.09 4.67
N ALA A 135 -8.18 -10.02 5.48
CA ALA A 135 -6.91 -10.69 5.23
C ALA A 135 -6.95 -11.55 3.97
N LYS A 136 -8.04 -12.32 3.79
CA LYS A 136 -8.22 -13.15 2.59
C LYS A 136 -8.29 -12.28 1.33
N ASP A 137 -9.14 -11.25 1.33
CA ASP A 137 -9.34 -10.39 0.17
C ASP A 137 -8.06 -9.65 -0.23
N ALA A 138 -7.30 -9.16 0.76
CA ALA A 138 -5.98 -8.56 0.51
C ALA A 138 -4.97 -9.58 -0.04
N GLY A 139 -5.01 -10.83 0.42
CA GLY A 139 -4.19 -11.92 -0.09
C GLY A 139 -4.52 -12.27 -1.54
N ASP A 140 -5.79 -12.39 -1.87
CA ASP A 140 -6.26 -12.65 -3.24
C ASP A 140 -5.86 -11.49 -4.18
N ALA A 141 -5.99 -10.24 -3.70
CA ALA A 141 -5.54 -9.07 -4.44
C ALA A 141 -4.01 -9.06 -4.65
N ALA A 142 -3.22 -9.51 -3.66
CA ALA A 142 -1.76 -9.62 -3.78
C ALA A 142 -1.33 -10.61 -4.85
N VAL A 143 -2.03 -11.76 -4.95
CA VAL A 143 -1.76 -12.79 -6.00
C VAL A 143 -2.05 -12.23 -7.40
N ALA A 144 -3.04 -11.37 -7.53
CA ALA A 144 -3.42 -10.75 -8.81
C ALA A 144 -2.62 -9.47 -9.15
N ALA A 145 -1.77 -9.01 -8.23
CA ALA A 145 -0.94 -7.83 -8.41
C ALA A 145 0.50 -8.20 -8.79
N SER A 146 1.34 -7.20 -9.04
CA SER A 146 2.76 -7.39 -9.32
C SER A 146 3.63 -6.35 -8.61
N GLY A 147 4.94 -6.63 -8.51
CA GLY A 147 5.93 -5.72 -7.98
C GLY A 147 5.61 -5.21 -6.56
N TYR A 148 5.74 -3.91 -6.34
CA TYR A 148 5.54 -3.29 -5.03
C TYR A 148 4.10 -3.46 -4.51
N GLN A 149 3.10 -3.42 -5.37
CA GLN A 149 1.69 -3.55 -4.99
C GLN A 149 1.38 -4.94 -4.45
N ALA A 150 1.92 -5.99 -5.08
CA ALA A 150 1.81 -7.36 -4.57
C ALA A 150 2.44 -7.50 -3.18
N ALA A 151 3.63 -6.92 -2.98
CA ALA A 151 4.32 -6.94 -1.69
C ALA A 151 3.55 -6.17 -0.62
N LEU A 152 3.01 -4.99 -0.93
CA LEU A 152 2.21 -4.19 0.00
C LEU A 152 0.94 -4.93 0.41
N LEU A 153 0.14 -5.41 -0.55
CA LEU A 153 -1.09 -6.17 -0.29
C LEU A 153 -0.81 -7.45 0.49
N GLY A 154 0.26 -8.18 0.16
CA GLY A 154 0.69 -9.37 0.87
C GLY A 154 1.08 -9.10 2.32
N SER A 155 1.79 -8.00 2.59
CA SER A 155 2.15 -7.59 3.95
C SER A 155 0.93 -7.21 4.77
N VAL A 156 -0.02 -6.48 4.17
CA VAL A 156 -1.31 -6.14 4.79
C VAL A 156 -2.11 -7.40 5.12
N ALA A 157 -2.20 -8.36 4.19
CA ALA A 157 -2.88 -9.62 4.40
C ALA A 157 -2.29 -10.41 5.57
N ALA A 158 -0.96 -10.55 5.62
CA ALA A 158 -0.26 -11.27 6.67
C ALA A 158 -0.48 -10.63 8.05
N ALA A 159 -0.30 -9.32 8.17
CA ALA A 159 -0.51 -8.61 9.44
C ALA A 159 -1.98 -8.72 9.90
N THR A 160 -2.94 -8.58 9.00
CA THR A 160 -4.36 -8.67 9.32
C THR A 160 -4.75 -10.08 9.78
N ARG A 161 -4.17 -11.12 9.17
CA ARG A 161 -4.36 -12.52 9.61
C ARG A 161 -3.85 -12.74 11.03
N VAL A 162 -2.68 -12.19 11.38
CA VAL A 162 -2.15 -12.26 12.74
C VAL A 162 -3.12 -11.62 13.75
N HIS A 163 -3.72 -10.48 13.41
CA HIS A 163 -4.72 -9.87 14.28
C HIS A 163 -5.95 -10.77 14.49
N ALA A 164 -6.46 -11.40 13.42
CA ALA A 164 -7.63 -12.25 13.50
C ALA A 164 -7.37 -13.55 14.30
N GLU A 165 -6.24 -14.21 14.06
CA GLU A 165 -5.95 -15.55 14.57
C GLU A 165 -5.21 -15.56 15.92
N VAL A 166 -4.31 -14.58 16.16
CA VAL A 166 -3.43 -14.58 17.35
C VAL A 166 -3.94 -13.63 18.41
N VAL A 167 -4.42 -12.43 18.02
CA VAL A 167 -4.83 -11.41 18.99
C VAL A 167 -6.28 -11.59 19.43
N LEU A 168 -7.15 -12.09 18.57
CA LEU A 168 -8.58 -12.25 18.80
C LEU A 168 -9.04 -13.70 18.94
N GLY A 169 -8.17 -14.67 18.61
CA GLY A 169 -8.43 -16.11 18.66
C GLY A 169 -8.41 -16.74 20.05
#